data_2ce5f21aaf0a8b56077820d1a95c0595
#
_entry.id   2ce5f21aaf0a8b56077820d1a95c0595
#
_cell.length_a   1.000
_cell.length_b   1.000
_cell.length_c   1.000
_cell.angle_alpha   90.00
_cell.angle_beta   90.00
_cell.angle_gamma   90.00
#
_symmetry.space_group_name_H-M   'P 1'
#
loop_
_entity.id
_entity.type
_entity.pdbx_description
1 polymer ?
#
loop_
_entity_poly.entity_id
_entity_poly.type
_entity_poly.pdbx_seq_one_letter_code
_entity_poly.pdbx_strand_id
1 'polypeptide(L)'
;HLCLTQPTITKYIQNLEQDLHCQLFIRSRKGVTLTSEGQMLFRQISRAVQQMSRVGNLLQDFVNCQSGKINIGASELTMRYYLLPYLESFRRQYPNVNLQIHAFSTPLSLSALNAGTIDFAVSITPLDGAEHFLVTKTSDFQDIVVAGSQYTFLQNKTLTLKELTAYPIVCMEKGTTTRKFWDSIFKHHGIELHPN
;
A
#
# COMPACT_ATOMS: atom_id res chain seq x y z
N HIS A 1 -6.22 -23.02 1.67
CA HIS A 1 -7.53 -23.69 1.68
C HIS A 1 -7.68 -24.43 3.01
N LEU A 2 -8.74 -24.11 3.77
CA LEU A 2 -8.97 -24.64 5.13
C LEU A 2 -9.44 -26.10 5.17
N CYS A 3 -9.59 -26.78 4.02
CA CYS A 3 -10.15 -28.14 3.92
C CYS A 3 -11.46 -28.36 4.71
N LEU A 4 -12.24 -27.29 4.91
CA LEU A 4 -13.50 -27.30 5.62
C LEU A 4 -14.68 -27.18 4.64
N THR A 5 -15.80 -27.84 4.95
CA THR A 5 -17.03 -27.69 4.15
C THR A 5 -17.71 -26.36 4.47
N GLN A 6 -18.50 -25.83 3.51
CA GLN A 6 -19.25 -24.58 3.72
C GLN A 6 -20.21 -24.64 4.93
N PRO A 7 -20.96 -25.76 5.20
CA PRO A 7 -21.77 -25.86 6.40
C PRO A 7 -20.96 -25.74 7.70
N THR A 8 -19.76 -26.32 7.74
CA THR A 8 -18.88 -26.27 8.90
C THR A 8 -18.43 -24.84 9.19
N ILE A 9 -18.01 -24.11 8.15
CA ILE A 9 -17.63 -22.69 8.28
C ILE A 9 -18.82 -21.86 8.77
N THR A 10 -20.01 -22.09 8.20
CA THR A 10 -21.22 -21.37 8.60
C THR A 10 -21.54 -21.58 10.08
N LYS A 11 -21.40 -22.81 10.57
CA LYS A 11 -21.63 -23.14 11.99
C LYS A 11 -20.63 -22.47 12.92
N TYR A 12 -19.35 -22.45 12.55
CA TYR A 12 -18.32 -21.74 13.35
C TYR A 12 -18.58 -20.25 13.42
N ILE A 13 -18.96 -19.62 12.30
CA ILE A 13 -19.32 -18.20 12.29
C ILE A 13 -20.53 -17.91 13.16
N GLN A 14 -21.59 -18.72 13.07
CA GLN A 14 -22.79 -18.57 13.91
C GLN A 14 -22.48 -18.70 15.41
N ASN A 15 -21.66 -19.68 15.79
CA ASN A 15 -21.23 -19.84 17.18
C ASN A 15 -20.46 -18.60 17.65
N LEU A 16 -19.53 -18.09 16.83
CA LEU A 16 -18.76 -16.89 17.15
C LEU A 16 -19.66 -15.66 17.30
N GLU A 17 -20.65 -15.48 16.41
CA GLU A 17 -21.64 -14.40 16.52
C GLU A 17 -22.48 -14.51 17.79
N GLN A 18 -22.84 -15.74 18.21
CA GLN A 18 -23.54 -15.98 19.46
C GLN A 18 -22.69 -15.67 20.69
N ASP A 19 -21.43 -16.12 20.72
CA ASP A 19 -20.50 -15.88 21.83
C ASP A 19 -20.19 -14.40 22.00
N LEU A 20 -20.11 -13.67 20.90
CA LEU A 20 -19.84 -12.21 20.90
C LEU A 20 -21.12 -11.36 21.02
N HIS A 21 -22.29 -11.97 21.00
CA HIS A 21 -23.60 -11.30 21.03
C HIS A 21 -23.76 -10.21 19.95
N CYS A 22 -23.12 -10.36 18.80
CA CYS A 22 -23.23 -9.44 17.67
C CYS A 22 -23.15 -10.16 16.33
N GLN A 23 -23.75 -9.58 15.29
CA GLN A 23 -23.61 -10.07 13.92
C GLN A 23 -22.32 -9.54 13.31
N LEU A 24 -21.55 -10.44 12.70
CA LEU A 24 -20.28 -10.09 12.03
C LEU A 24 -20.44 -10.00 10.50
N PHE A 25 -21.46 -10.67 9.95
CA PHE A 25 -21.70 -10.75 8.50
C PHE A 25 -23.12 -10.37 8.12
N ILE A 26 -23.24 -9.60 7.04
CA ILE A 26 -24.49 -9.31 6.34
C ILE A 26 -24.55 -10.22 5.11
N ARG A 27 -25.60 -11.06 5.06
CA ARG A 27 -25.87 -11.94 3.91
C ARG A 27 -26.90 -11.30 3.00
N SER A 28 -26.59 -11.16 1.72
CA SER A 28 -27.47 -10.61 0.71
C SER A 28 -27.47 -11.47 -0.56
N ARG A 29 -28.38 -11.19 -1.49
CA ARG A 29 -28.39 -11.86 -2.81
C ARG A 29 -27.12 -11.55 -3.64
N LYS A 30 -26.40 -10.48 -3.30
CA LYS A 30 -25.14 -10.06 -3.95
C LYS A 30 -23.88 -10.66 -3.30
N GLY A 31 -24.04 -11.45 -2.21
CA GLY A 31 -22.94 -12.06 -1.48
C GLY A 31 -22.96 -11.76 0.01
N VAL A 32 -21.79 -11.93 0.64
CA VAL A 32 -21.57 -11.74 2.07
C VAL A 32 -20.63 -10.56 2.28
N THR A 33 -21.01 -9.63 3.17
CA THR A 33 -20.19 -8.47 3.56
C THR A 33 -20.03 -8.43 5.07
N LEU A 34 -18.99 -7.76 5.58
CA LEU A 34 -18.81 -7.58 7.02
C LEU A 34 -19.68 -6.44 7.54
N THR A 35 -20.17 -6.58 8.77
CA THR A 35 -20.72 -5.48 9.58
C THR A 35 -19.60 -4.56 10.06
N SER A 36 -19.90 -3.45 10.73
CA SER A 36 -18.93 -2.60 11.42
C SER A 36 -18.14 -3.36 12.49
N GLU A 37 -18.86 -4.17 13.29
CA GLU A 37 -18.30 -5.05 14.32
C GLU A 37 -17.41 -6.13 13.69
N GLY A 38 -17.89 -6.72 12.58
CA GLY A 38 -17.12 -7.68 11.79
C GLY A 38 -15.83 -7.11 11.24
N GLN A 39 -15.86 -5.86 10.74
CA GLN A 39 -14.66 -5.18 10.26
C GLN A 39 -13.65 -4.87 11.38
N MET A 40 -14.15 -4.45 12.55
CA MET A 40 -13.31 -4.22 13.72
C MET A 40 -12.63 -5.51 14.18
N LEU A 41 -13.41 -6.58 14.33
CA LEU A 41 -12.91 -7.90 14.74
C LEU A 41 -11.93 -8.46 13.73
N PHE A 42 -12.24 -8.38 12.44
CA PHE A 42 -11.35 -8.85 11.37
C PHE A 42 -9.98 -8.19 11.41
N ARG A 43 -9.93 -6.87 11.62
CA ARG A 43 -8.66 -6.14 11.77
C ARG A 43 -7.83 -6.65 12.95
N GLN A 44 -8.46 -6.89 14.11
CA GLN A 44 -7.75 -7.36 15.31
C GLN A 44 -7.28 -8.81 15.16
N ILE A 45 -8.15 -9.70 14.67
CA ILE A 45 -7.79 -11.10 14.43
C ILE A 45 -6.68 -11.22 13.38
N SER A 46 -6.76 -10.46 12.29
CA SER A 46 -5.72 -10.48 11.25
C SER A 46 -4.35 -10.11 11.82
N ARG A 47 -4.28 -9.11 12.70
CA ARG A 47 -3.04 -8.73 13.38
C ARG A 47 -2.53 -9.85 14.30
N ALA A 48 -3.41 -10.48 15.07
CA ALA A 48 -3.04 -11.58 15.97
C ALA A 48 -2.54 -12.80 15.19
N VAL A 49 -3.23 -13.20 14.14
CA VAL A 49 -2.81 -14.32 13.26
C VAL A 49 -1.46 -14.04 12.61
N GLN A 50 -1.23 -12.79 12.18
CA GLN A 50 0.06 -12.40 11.62
C GLN A 50 1.18 -12.50 12.66
N GLN A 51 0.96 -12.04 13.89
CA GLN A 51 1.95 -12.19 14.96
C GLN A 51 2.24 -13.65 15.26
N MET A 52 1.23 -14.52 15.31
CA MET A 52 1.42 -15.97 15.47
C MET A 52 2.23 -16.58 14.32
N SER A 53 1.95 -16.18 13.08
CA SER A 53 2.73 -16.61 11.92
C SER A 53 4.18 -16.16 11.98
N ARG A 54 4.44 -14.94 12.48
CA ARG A 54 5.81 -14.43 12.72
C ARG A 54 6.55 -15.28 13.76
N VAL A 55 5.88 -15.67 14.84
CA VAL A 55 6.47 -16.56 15.86
C VAL A 55 6.79 -17.93 15.25
N GLY A 56 5.89 -18.48 14.43
CA GLY A 56 6.14 -19.72 13.69
C GLY A 56 7.35 -19.64 12.76
N ASN A 57 7.50 -18.53 12.04
CA ASN A 57 8.66 -18.27 11.18
C ASN A 57 9.95 -18.09 12.02
N LEU A 58 9.90 -17.34 13.12
CA LEU A 58 11.04 -17.19 14.04
C LEU A 58 11.50 -18.52 14.61
N LEU A 59 10.59 -19.44 14.92
CA LEU A 59 10.93 -20.79 15.38
C LEU A 59 11.55 -21.62 14.25
N GLN A 60 11.04 -21.53 13.03
CA GLN A 60 11.66 -22.17 11.86
C GLN A 60 13.03 -21.58 11.53
N ASP A 61 13.18 -20.24 11.63
CA ASP A 61 14.46 -19.56 11.44
C ASP A 61 15.47 -19.96 12.53
N PHE A 62 15.03 -20.20 13.76
CA PHE A 62 15.85 -20.70 14.85
C PHE A 62 16.32 -22.15 14.59
N VAL A 63 15.47 -22.96 13.96
CA VAL A 63 15.77 -24.36 13.62
C VAL A 63 16.63 -24.47 12.35
N ASN A 64 16.47 -23.58 11.37
CA ASN A 64 17.09 -23.68 10.05
C ASN A 64 18.01 -22.50 9.66
N CYS A 65 18.18 -21.49 10.48
CA CYS A 65 19.06 -20.30 10.35
C CYS A 65 19.13 -19.58 8.97
N GLN A 66 18.34 -19.91 7.96
CA GLN A 66 18.51 -19.38 6.61
C GLN A 66 17.26 -19.27 5.72
N SER A 67 16.07 -19.55 6.20
CA SER A 67 14.87 -19.46 5.36
C SER A 67 13.79 -18.60 5.99
N GLY A 68 13.29 -17.64 5.25
CA GLY A 68 12.21 -16.77 5.65
C GLY A 68 11.44 -16.26 4.43
N LYS A 69 10.33 -15.57 4.67
CA LYS A 69 9.55 -14.89 3.64
C LYS A 69 9.37 -13.43 4.04
N ILE A 70 9.64 -12.52 3.12
CA ILE A 70 9.42 -11.09 3.28
C ILE A 70 8.44 -10.64 2.19
N ASN A 71 7.32 -10.05 2.60
CA ASN A 71 6.33 -9.47 1.72
C ASN A 71 6.48 -7.95 1.72
N ILE A 72 6.77 -7.37 0.56
CA ILE A 72 7.10 -5.95 0.40
C ILE A 72 6.03 -5.29 -0.47
N GLY A 73 5.45 -4.19 0.01
CA GLY A 73 4.58 -3.33 -0.80
C GLY A 73 5.39 -2.18 -1.40
N ALA A 74 5.29 -1.97 -2.70
CA ALA A 74 5.90 -0.83 -3.37
C ALA A 74 5.17 -0.49 -4.67
N SER A 75 5.19 0.78 -5.09
CA SER A 75 4.77 1.12 -6.44
C SER A 75 5.80 0.61 -7.47
N GLU A 76 5.37 0.44 -8.71
CA GLU A 76 6.28 0.02 -9.79
C GLU A 76 7.51 0.95 -9.91
N LEU A 77 7.27 2.27 -9.81
CA LEU A 77 8.32 3.27 -9.85
C LEU A 77 9.31 3.08 -8.68
N THR A 78 8.80 2.97 -7.46
CA THR A 78 9.60 2.79 -6.25
C THR A 78 10.38 1.48 -6.29
N MET A 79 9.74 0.41 -6.75
CA MET A 79 10.39 -0.88 -6.89
C MET A 79 11.55 -0.81 -7.90
N ARG A 80 11.30 -0.26 -9.08
CA ARG A 80 12.26 -0.22 -10.19
C ARG A 80 13.46 0.69 -9.90
N TYR A 81 13.22 1.90 -9.39
CA TYR A 81 14.26 2.93 -9.30
C TYR A 81 14.88 3.09 -7.93
N TYR A 82 14.23 2.56 -6.89
CA TYR A 82 14.76 2.65 -5.54
C TYR A 82 15.06 1.26 -4.95
N LEU A 83 14.12 0.35 -4.90
CA LEU A 83 14.27 -0.92 -4.18
C LEU A 83 15.19 -1.93 -4.87
N LEU A 84 15.17 -2.01 -6.19
CA LEU A 84 15.83 -3.10 -6.94
C LEU A 84 17.31 -3.30 -6.58
N PRO A 85 18.17 -2.25 -6.45
CA PRO A 85 19.56 -2.42 -6.06
C PRO A 85 19.72 -3.04 -4.66
N TYR A 86 18.85 -2.67 -3.71
CA TYR A 86 18.86 -3.23 -2.35
C TYR A 86 18.40 -4.67 -2.33
N LEU A 87 17.37 -5.01 -3.12
CA LEU A 87 16.87 -6.39 -3.24
C LEU A 87 17.92 -7.32 -3.85
N GLU A 88 18.66 -6.85 -4.86
CA GLU A 88 19.77 -7.62 -5.43
C GLU A 88 20.86 -7.90 -4.40
N SER A 89 21.30 -6.86 -3.67
CA SER A 89 22.29 -6.99 -2.61
C SER A 89 21.82 -7.92 -1.51
N PHE A 90 20.57 -7.75 -1.04
CA PHE A 90 19.96 -8.58 -0.02
C PHE A 90 19.89 -10.05 -0.45
N ARG A 91 19.45 -10.33 -1.68
CA ARG A 91 19.34 -11.70 -2.21
C ARG A 91 20.69 -12.39 -2.34
N ARG A 92 21.76 -11.64 -2.65
CA ARG A 92 23.11 -12.20 -2.67
C ARG A 92 23.58 -12.64 -1.26
N GLN A 93 23.22 -11.87 -0.24
CA GLN A 93 23.58 -12.14 1.15
C GLN A 93 22.70 -13.22 1.78
N TYR A 94 21.40 -13.24 1.43
CA TYR A 94 20.39 -14.14 1.98
C TYR A 94 19.64 -14.92 0.89
N PRO A 95 20.30 -15.85 0.18
CA PRO A 95 19.74 -16.48 -1.02
C PRO A 95 18.51 -17.35 -0.74
N ASN A 96 18.34 -17.81 0.49
CA ASN A 96 17.22 -18.69 0.90
C ASN A 96 16.01 -17.92 1.44
N VAL A 97 16.09 -16.58 1.55
CA VAL A 97 14.94 -15.74 1.92
C VAL A 97 14.07 -15.50 0.70
N ASN A 98 12.79 -15.86 0.80
CA ASN A 98 11.82 -15.63 -0.26
C ASN A 98 11.31 -14.20 -0.19
N LEU A 99 11.60 -13.40 -1.20
CA LEU A 99 11.08 -12.03 -1.34
C LEU A 99 9.83 -12.04 -2.23
N GLN A 100 8.71 -11.58 -1.69
CA GLN A 100 7.50 -11.32 -2.45
C GLN A 100 7.25 -9.81 -2.52
N ILE A 101 7.18 -9.30 -3.74
CA ILE A 101 6.95 -7.88 -4.00
C ILE A 101 5.53 -7.72 -4.56
N HIS A 102 4.77 -6.88 -3.89
CA HIS A 102 3.40 -6.55 -4.27
C HIS A 102 3.39 -5.14 -4.88
N ALA A 103 2.94 -5.04 -6.14
CA ALA A 103 2.81 -3.77 -6.83
C ALA A 103 1.57 -3.02 -6.32
N PHE A 104 1.76 -2.17 -5.33
CA PHE A 104 0.69 -1.43 -4.66
C PHE A 104 0.92 0.08 -4.78
N SER A 105 -0.18 0.82 -4.96
CA SER A 105 -0.17 2.27 -4.69
C SER A 105 0.03 2.54 -3.19
N THR A 106 0.42 3.76 -2.82
CA THR A 106 0.59 4.13 -1.40
C THR A 106 -0.63 3.80 -0.53
N PRO A 107 -1.88 4.15 -0.90
CA PRO A 107 -3.06 3.78 -0.11
C PRO A 107 -3.26 2.26 0.03
N LEU A 108 -3.01 1.50 -1.04
CA LEU A 108 -3.11 0.04 -1.00
C LEU A 108 -2.02 -0.57 -0.13
N SER A 109 -0.79 -0.02 -0.16
CA SER A 109 0.30 -0.46 0.72
C SER A 109 -0.05 -0.26 2.20
N LEU A 110 -0.61 0.90 2.57
CA LEU A 110 -1.05 1.16 3.95
C LEU A 110 -2.18 0.21 4.36
N SER A 111 -3.14 -0.05 3.48
CA SER A 111 -4.20 -1.04 3.73
C SER A 111 -3.63 -2.45 3.91
N ALA A 112 -2.68 -2.85 3.08
CA ALA A 112 -2.02 -4.15 3.14
C ALA A 112 -1.17 -4.32 4.42
N LEU A 113 -0.50 -3.25 4.89
CA LEU A 113 0.18 -3.21 6.17
C LEU A 113 -0.80 -3.37 7.34
N ASN A 114 -1.94 -2.66 7.31
CA ASN A 114 -2.99 -2.79 8.33
C ASN A 114 -3.60 -4.19 8.37
N ALA A 115 -3.77 -4.81 7.21
CA ALA A 115 -4.26 -6.19 7.11
C ALA A 115 -3.18 -7.24 7.42
N GLY A 116 -1.92 -6.83 7.52
CA GLY A 116 -0.80 -7.71 7.76
C GLY A 116 -0.43 -8.62 6.58
N THR A 117 -0.83 -8.27 5.38
CA THR A 117 -0.50 -9.04 4.17
C THR A 117 0.90 -8.74 3.65
N ILE A 118 1.47 -7.60 4.05
CA ILE A 118 2.87 -7.24 3.80
C ILE A 118 3.57 -6.90 5.12
N ASP A 119 4.88 -7.09 5.16
CA ASP A 119 5.72 -6.86 6.33
C ASP A 119 6.18 -5.41 6.43
N PHE A 120 6.50 -4.80 5.29
CA PHE A 120 6.78 -3.36 5.17
C PHE A 120 6.43 -2.85 3.77
N ALA A 121 6.36 -1.53 3.66
CA ALA A 121 6.16 -0.86 2.39
C ALA A 121 7.22 0.22 2.15
N VAL A 122 7.56 0.42 0.87
CA VAL A 122 8.32 1.60 0.43
C VAL A 122 7.40 2.44 -0.42
N SER A 123 7.09 3.61 0.08
CA SER A 123 6.07 4.50 -0.49
C SER A 123 6.57 5.93 -0.54
N ILE A 124 5.92 6.76 -1.34
CA ILE A 124 6.20 8.18 -1.45
C ILE A 124 5.27 8.99 -0.54
N THR A 125 5.76 10.09 -0.01
CA THR A 125 4.98 11.05 0.78
C THR A 125 4.17 11.97 -0.15
N PRO A 126 3.03 12.54 0.33
CA PRO A 126 2.45 12.42 1.68
C PRO A 126 1.81 11.06 1.96
N LEU A 127 1.79 10.65 3.24
CA LEU A 127 1.27 9.38 3.72
C LEU A 127 0.04 9.62 4.60
N ASP A 128 -1.12 9.82 3.99
CA ASP A 128 -2.37 9.96 4.72
C ASP A 128 -2.74 8.63 5.39
N GLY A 129 -3.01 8.64 6.69
CA GLY A 129 -3.41 7.45 7.46
C GLY A 129 -2.23 6.57 7.91
N ALA A 130 -1.02 7.13 7.95
CA ALA A 130 0.19 6.42 8.38
C ALA A 130 0.53 6.64 9.87
N GLU A 131 -0.32 7.28 10.64
CA GLU A 131 -0.07 7.71 12.04
C GLU A 131 0.25 6.54 12.98
N HIS A 132 -0.17 5.33 12.61
CA HIS A 132 0.03 4.11 13.40
C HIS A 132 1.24 3.28 12.94
N PHE A 133 1.99 3.75 11.94
CA PHE A 133 3.15 3.06 11.41
C PHE A 133 4.44 3.76 11.82
N LEU A 134 5.49 2.98 12.00
CA LEU A 134 6.84 3.53 12.05
C LEU A 134 7.25 3.94 10.63
N VAL A 135 7.42 5.24 10.43
CA VAL A 135 7.82 5.80 9.15
C VAL A 135 9.26 6.29 9.23
N THR A 136 10.10 5.81 8.32
CA THR A 136 11.50 6.23 8.20
C THR A 136 11.72 6.85 6.83
N LYS A 137 12.19 8.10 6.80
CA LYS A 137 12.60 8.75 5.56
C LYS A 137 13.90 8.13 5.05
N THR A 138 13.91 7.71 3.80
CA THR A 138 15.06 7.04 3.18
C THR A 138 15.77 7.88 2.13
N SER A 139 15.01 8.59 1.30
CA SER A 139 15.55 9.40 0.21
C SER A 139 14.56 10.50 -0.16
N ASP A 140 15.09 11.54 -0.80
CA ASP A 140 14.28 12.57 -1.46
C ASP A 140 14.25 12.30 -2.96
N PHE A 141 13.17 12.67 -3.61
CA PHE A 141 13.06 12.75 -5.05
C PHE A 141 12.29 14.02 -5.44
N GLN A 142 12.41 14.41 -6.69
CA GLN A 142 11.78 15.61 -7.20
C GLN A 142 10.96 15.26 -8.45
N ASP A 143 9.71 15.69 -8.46
CA ASP A 143 8.91 15.67 -9.69
C ASP A 143 9.39 16.81 -10.62
N ILE A 144 9.42 16.53 -11.90
CA ILE A 144 9.72 17.51 -12.94
C ILE A 144 8.57 17.58 -13.93
N VAL A 145 8.34 18.77 -14.47
CA VAL A 145 7.43 18.96 -15.59
C VAL A 145 8.15 18.59 -16.87
N VAL A 146 7.56 17.70 -17.66
CA VAL A 146 8.07 17.34 -18.99
C VAL A 146 7.12 17.81 -20.05
N ALA A 147 7.62 18.22 -21.21
CA ALA A 147 6.83 18.70 -22.32
C ALA A 147 7.25 18.03 -23.64
N GLY A 148 6.27 17.78 -24.50
CA GLY A 148 6.53 17.25 -25.84
C GLY A 148 7.23 18.26 -26.76
N SER A 149 7.73 17.81 -27.91
CA SER A 149 8.47 18.61 -28.89
C SER A 149 7.73 19.86 -29.39
N GLN A 150 6.41 19.85 -29.36
CA GLN A 150 5.58 21.01 -29.71
C GLN A 150 5.76 22.22 -28.75
N TYR A 151 6.34 21.99 -27.58
CA TYR A 151 6.58 23.02 -26.57
C TYR A 151 8.07 23.40 -26.48
N THR A 152 8.89 23.11 -27.49
CA THR A 152 10.33 23.44 -27.52
C THR A 152 10.60 24.93 -27.27
N PHE A 153 9.67 25.81 -27.63
CA PHE A 153 9.74 27.24 -27.35
C PHE A 153 9.74 27.61 -25.86
N LEU A 154 9.41 26.67 -24.97
CA LEU A 154 9.52 26.79 -23.51
C LEU A 154 10.87 26.31 -22.96
N GLN A 155 11.72 25.73 -23.78
CA GLN A 155 13.04 25.26 -23.38
C GLN A 155 13.83 26.39 -22.72
N ASN A 156 14.46 26.07 -21.57
CA ASN A 156 15.23 27.02 -20.76
C ASN A 156 14.41 28.19 -20.16
N LYS A 157 13.09 28.11 -20.17
CA LYS A 157 12.22 29.07 -19.50
C LYS A 157 11.79 28.54 -18.14
N THR A 158 11.75 29.40 -17.14
CA THR A 158 11.12 29.13 -15.85
C THR A 158 9.68 29.60 -15.92
N LEU A 159 8.74 28.69 -15.71
CA LEU A 159 7.32 29.00 -15.67
C LEU A 159 6.83 29.04 -14.23
N THR A 160 6.00 30.03 -13.94
CA THR A 160 5.21 30.02 -12.71
C THR A 160 4.07 28.98 -12.81
N LEU A 161 3.52 28.56 -11.69
CA LEU A 161 2.37 27.64 -11.67
C LEU A 161 1.17 28.22 -12.45
N LYS A 162 0.97 29.54 -12.37
CA LYS A 162 -0.09 30.25 -13.11
C LYS A 162 0.14 30.20 -14.62
N GLU A 163 1.36 30.42 -15.07
CA GLU A 163 1.68 30.32 -16.51
C GLU A 163 1.55 28.87 -17.01
N LEU A 164 1.86 27.89 -16.17
CA LEU A 164 1.74 26.49 -16.50
C LEU A 164 0.28 26.11 -16.82
N THR A 165 -0.73 26.70 -16.14
CA THR A 165 -2.14 26.42 -16.41
C THR A 165 -2.64 26.91 -17.76
N ALA A 166 -1.89 27.74 -18.47
CA ALA A 166 -2.22 28.15 -19.85
C ALA A 166 -1.97 27.02 -20.88
N TYR A 167 -1.36 25.92 -20.46
CA TYR A 167 -1.04 24.76 -21.31
C TYR A 167 -1.88 23.55 -20.90
N PRO A 168 -2.17 22.64 -21.85
CA PRO A 168 -2.78 21.36 -21.51
C PRO A 168 -1.89 20.57 -20.55
N ILE A 169 -2.39 20.22 -19.38
CA ILE A 169 -1.64 19.51 -18.34
C ILE A 169 -2.16 18.09 -18.26
N VAL A 170 -1.25 17.11 -18.34
CA VAL A 170 -1.53 15.71 -18.06
C VAL A 170 -0.96 15.39 -16.68
N CYS A 171 -1.80 14.86 -15.80
CA CYS A 171 -1.45 14.47 -14.44
C CYS A 171 -1.78 13.01 -14.19
N MET A 172 -1.25 12.49 -13.09
CA MET A 172 -1.69 11.20 -12.56
C MET A 172 -3.18 11.26 -12.16
N GLU A 173 -3.82 10.09 -12.15
CA GLU A 173 -5.21 9.91 -11.78
C GLU A 173 -5.52 10.45 -10.37
N LYS A 174 -6.75 10.96 -10.18
CA LYS A 174 -7.24 11.41 -8.86
C LYS A 174 -7.14 10.27 -7.84
N GLY A 175 -6.71 10.62 -6.61
CA GLY A 175 -6.52 9.65 -5.53
C GLY A 175 -5.11 9.10 -5.42
N THR A 176 -4.25 9.26 -6.42
CA THR A 176 -2.82 8.92 -6.29
C THR A 176 -2.10 9.94 -5.41
N THR A 177 -1.02 9.51 -4.73
CA THR A 177 -0.22 10.38 -3.86
C THR A 177 0.39 11.54 -4.64
N THR A 178 0.95 11.28 -5.82
CA THR A 178 1.51 12.32 -6.72
C THR A 178 0.45 13.34 -7.10
N ARG A 179 -0.76 12.91 -7.45
CA ARG A 179 -1.84 13.85 -7.80
C ARG A 179 -2.25 14.70 -6.61
N LYS A 180 -2.42 14.13 -5.43
CA LYS A 180 -2.74 14.87 -4.20
C LYS A 180 -1.66 15.90 -3.87
N PHE A 181 -0.40 15.55 -4.05
CA PHE A 181 0.72 16.46 -3.85
C PHE A 181 0.62 17.68 -4.76
N TRP A 182 0.43 17.47 -6.07
CA TRP A 182 0.27 18.57 -7.03
C TRP A 182 -0.98 19.39 -6.77
N ASP A 183 -2.14 18.76 -6.52
CA ASP A 183 -3.36 19.47 -6.15
C ASP A 183 -3.15 20.39 -4.93
N SER A 184 -2.38 19.92 -3.92
CA SER A 184 -2.06 20.71 -2.72
C SER A 184 -1.17 21.92 -3.03
N ILE A 185 -0.15 21.75 -3.89
CA ILE A 185 0.73 22.85 -4.31
C ILE A 185 -0.06 23.92 -5.04
N PHE A 186 -0.86 23.54 -6.04
CA PHE A 186 -1.67 24.48 -6.79
C PHE A 186 -2.66 25.21 -5.89
N LYS A 187 -3.36 24.48 -5.01
CA LYS A 187 -4.29 25.05 -4.04
C LYS A 187 -3.63 26.04 -3.08
N HIS A 188 -2.41 25.73 -2.62
CA HIS A 188 -1.65 26.64 -1.75
C HIS A 188 -1.35 27.99 -2.42
N HIS A 189 -1.21 28.00 -3.74
CA HIS A 189 -1.04 29.22 -4.54
C HIS A 189 -2.35 29.83 -5.04
N GLY A 190 -3.49 29.35 -4.55
CA GLY A 190 -4.82 29.88 -4.96
C GLY A 190 -5.21 29.52 -6.39
N ILE A 191 -4.61 28.47 -6.96
CA ILE A 191 -4.84 28.03 -8.33
C ILE A 191 -5.53 26.67 -8.28
N GLU A 192 -6.55 26.46 -9.10
CA GLU A 192 -7.15 25.15 -9.28
C GLU A 192 -6.50 24.43 -10.47
N LEU A 193 -6.06 23.17 -10.24
CA LEU A 193 -5.44 22.35 -11.28
C LEU A 193 -6.52 21.60 -12.05
N HIS A 194 -6.68 21.91 -13.33
CA HIS A 194 -7.60 21.24 -14.26
C HIS A 194 -6.82 20.47 -15.32
N PRO A 195 -6.42 19.21 -15.06
CA PRO A 195 -5.78 18.38 -16.07
C PRO A 195 -6.78 17.98 -17.17
N ASN A 196 -6.26 17.77 -18.36
CA ASN A 196 -7.01 17.29 -19.52
C ASN A 196 -7.25 15.76 -19.44
#